data_255fcb322328e18963282e4c15090fc8
#
_entry.id   255fcb322328e18963282e4c15090fc8
#
_cell.length_a   1.000
_cell.length_b   1.000
_cell.length_c   1.000
_cell.angle_alpha   90.00
_cell.angle_beta   90.00
_cell.angle_gamma   90.00
#
_symmetry.space_group_name_H-M   'P 1'
#
loop_
_entity.id
_entity.type
_entity.pdbx_description
1 polymer ?
#
loop_
_entity_poly.entity_id
_entity_poly.type
_entity_poly.pdbx_seq_one_letter_code
_entity_poly.pdbx_strand_id
1 'polypeptide(L)'
;MEYFAETKKLTKILNDPKLLLKHYGKSRARRIQARLDEFDAAQTLAHIPSDPPPRCHPLKGELSDKFAVDISGNYRMVFEGYDKNDELSTKREQIVTIQITSIEDYH
;
A
#
# COMPACT_ATOMS: atom_id res chain seq x y z
N MET A 1 2.56 9.15 7.57
CA MET A 1 1.25 8.46 7.63
C MET A 1 1.45 7.06 8.15
N GLU A 2 0.64 6.65 9.09
CA GLU A 2 0.74 5.30 9.65
C GLU A 2 0.23 4.25 8.67
N TYR A 3 0.81 3.07 8.72
CA TYR A 3 0.33 1.94 7.92
C TYR A 3 0.48 0.65 8.71
N PHE A 4 -0.40 -0.30 8.42
CA PHE A 4 -0.36 -1.63 9.02
C PHE A 4 -0.97 -2.62 8.03
N ALA A 5 -0.77 -3.91 8.28
CA ALA A 5 -1.30 -4.95 7.41
C ALA A 5 -2.51 -5.62 8.08
N GLU A 6 -3.43 -6.09 7.26
CA GLU A 6 -4.67 -6.72 7.71
C GLU A 6 -4.42 -8.02 8.47
N THR A 7 -3.39 -8.78 8.09
CA THR A 7 -3.11 -10.09 8.69
C THR A 7 -1.79 -10.10 9.43
N LYS A 8 -1.67 -10.98 10.42
CA LYS A 8 -0.41 -11.18 11.15
C LYS A 8 0.69 -11.66 10.23
N LYS A 9 0.35 -12.54 9.28
CA LYS A 9 1.33 -13.06 8.32
C LYS A 9 1.91 -11.94 7.47
N LEU A 10 1.07 -11.09 6.90
CA LEU A 10 1.54 -9.98 6.06
C LEU A 10 2.32 -8.96 6.89
N THR A 11 1.87 -8.66 8.09
CA THR A 11 2.59 -7.77 9.00
C THR A 11 4.01 -8.27 9.26
N LYS A 12 4.14 -9.56 9.53
CA LYS A 12 5.44 -10.17 9.77
C LYS A 12 6.35 -10.06 8.55
N ILE A 13 5.81 -10.34 7.36
CA ILE A 13 6.57 -10.25 6.11
C ILE A 13 7.06 -8.81 5.86
N LEU A 14 6.16 -7.83 6.03
CA LEU A 14 6.50 -6.43 5.75
C LEU A 14 7.52 -5.85 6.74
N ASN A 15 7.58 -6.40 7.95
CA ASN A 15 8.50 -5.92 8.98
C ASN A 15 9.84 -6.65 9.01
N ASP A 16 10.04 -7.62 8.14
CA ASP A 16 11.28 -8.40 8.11
C ASP A 16 11.87 -8.43 6.70
N PRO A 17 13.00 -7.73 6.48
CA PRO A 17 13.62 -7.69 5.15
C PRO A 17 13.96 -9.07 4.60
N LYS A 18 14.30 -10.02 5.45
CA LYS A 18 14.60 -11.39 5.01
C LYS A 18 13.36 -12.08 4.48
N LEU A 19 12.20 -11.87 5.13
CA LEU A 19 10.94 -12.45 4.68
C LEU A 19 10.45 -11.78 3.40
N LEU A 20 10.62 -10.46 3.27
CA LEU A 20 10.32 -9.75 2.03
C LEU A 20 11.09 -10.36 0.86
N LEU A 21 12.39 -10.53 1.06
CA LEU A 21 13.26 -11.10 0.04
C LEU A 21 12.84 -12.52 -0.31
N LYS A 22 12.54 -13.33 0.70
CA LYS A 22 12.15 -14.73 0.51
C LYS A 22 10.83 -14.86 -0.26
N HIS A 23 9.83 -14.02 0.07
CA HIS A 23 8.49 -14.13 -0.50
C HIS A 23 8.35 -13.46 -1.87
N TYR A 24 9.08 -12.39 -2.12
CA TYR A 24 8.87 -11.57 -3.33
C TYR A 24 10.07 -11.48 -4.25
N GLY A 25 11.25 -11.92 -3.81
CA GLY A 25 12.48 -11.78 -4.58
C GLY A 25 13.07 -10.38 -4.43
N LYS A 26 14.31 -10.23 -4.88
CA LYS A 26 15.10 -9.01 -4.64
C LYS A 26 14.48 -7.75 -5.23
N SER A 27 14.04 -7.82 -6.49
CA SER A 27 13.50 -6.65 -7.19
C SER A 27 12.18 -6.18 -6.57
N ARG A 28 11.24 -7.09 -6.34
CA ARG A 28 9.95 -6.75 -5.75
C ARG A 28 10.08 -6.32 -4.30
N ALA A 29 10.93 -7.00 -3.53
CA ALA A 29 11.17 -6.62 -2.13
C ALA A 29 11.65 -5.18 -2.03
N ARG A 30 12.58 -4.77 -2.89
CA ARG A 30 13.08 -3.40 -2.94
C ARG A 30 11.96 -2.40 -3.25
N ARG A 31 11.10 -2.74 -4.20
CA ARG A 31 9.99 -1.85 -4.60
C ARG A 31 8.92 -1.78 -3.53
N ILE A 32 8.61 -2.88 -2.86
CA ILE A 32 7.69 -2.88 -1.73
C ILE A 32 8.23 -1.95 -0.64
N GLN A 33 9.52 -2.07 -0.31
CA GLN A 33 10.12 -1.20 0.70
C GLN A 33 10.05 0.26 0.28
N ALA A 34 10.25 0.57 -1.01
CA ALA A 34 10.12 1.94 -1.51
C ALA A 34 8.70 2.48 -1.30
N ARG A 35 7.68 1.66 -1.55
CA ARG A 35 6.28 2.07 -1.30
C ARG A 35 6.03 2.32 0.18
N LEU A 36 6.54 1.46 1.05
CA LEU A 36 6.39 1.62 2.50
C LEU A 36 7.09 2.90 2.97
N ASP A 37 8.26 3.19 2.44
CA ASP A 37 9.00 4.41 2.78
C ASP A 37 8.24 5.67 2.34
N GLU A 38 7.59 5.63 1.19
CA GLU A 38 6.76 6.73 0.71
C GLU A 38 5.55 6.96 1.63
N PHE A 39 4.91 5.89 2.07
CA PHE A 39 3.81 6.00 3.03
C PHE A 39 4.29 6.62 4.33
N ASP A 40 5.43 6.18 4.82
CA ASP A 40 5.98 6.67 6.08
C ASP A 40 6.27 8.18 6.00
N ALA A 41 6.75 8.65 4.87
CA ALA A 41 7.09 10.06 4.66
C ALA A 41 5.89 10.95 4.39
N ALA A 42 4.77 10.40 3.91
CA ALA A 42 3.59 11.19 3.55
C ALA A 42 2.76 11.54 4.77
N GLN A 43 2.15 12.73 4.78
CA GLN A 43 1.23 13.13 5.84
C GLN A 43 -0.19 12.61 5.57
N THR A 44 -0.60 12.63 4.32
CA THR A 44 -1.88 12.08 3.87
C THR A 44 -1.66 11.32 2.57
N LEU A 45 -2.67 10.55 2.16
CA LEU A 45 -2.58 9.80 0.90
C LEU A 45 -2.43 10.73 -0.31
N ALA A 46 -2.90 11.97 -0.20
CA ALA A 46 -2.76 12.95 -1.29
C ALA A 46 -1.30 13.23 -1.65
N HIS A 47 -0.35 12.96 -0.76
CA HIS A 47 1.06 13.16 -1.01
C HIS A 47 1.71 12.01 -1.78
N ILE A 48 1.00 10.91 -2.01
CA ILE A 48 1.50 9.80 -2.82
C ILE A 48 1.10 10.06 -4.27
N PRO A 49 2.06 10.21 -5.20
CA PRO A 49 1.74 10.56 -6.58
C PRO A 49 0.85 9.55 -7.30
N SER A 50 -0.04 10.09 -8.14
CA SER A 50 -0.81 9.28 -9.10
C SER A 50 0.02 8.86 -10.30
N ASP A 51 1.17 9.49 -10.48
CA ASP A 51 2.12 9.15 -11.54
C ASP A 51 3.06 8.04 -11.08
N PRO A 52 3.61 7.23 -12.00
CA PRO A 52 4.66 6.28 -11.65
C PRO A 52 5.87 6.98 -11.05
N PRO A 53 6.64 6.32 -10.16
CA PRO A 53 6.58 4.87 -9.88
C PRO A 53 5.42 4.40 -9.02
N PRO A 54 4.88 5.14 -8.02
CA PRO A 54 3.82 4.56 -7.18
C PRO A 54 2.49 4.41 -7.89
N ARG A 55 2.13 5.34 -8.73
CA ARG A 55 0.86 5.35 -9.44
C ARG A 55 -0.31 5.01 -8.51
N CYS A 56 -0.44 5.79 -7.43
CA CYS A 56 -1.53 5.61 -6.48
C CYS A 56 -2.86 5.90 -7.17
N HIS A 57 -3.77 4.92 -7.15
CA HIS A 57 -5.04 5.06 -7.86
C HIS A 57 -6.15 4.31 -7.13
N PRO A 58 -7.41 4.79 -7.23
CA PRO A 58 -8.55 4.07 -6.68
C PRO A 58 -8.88 2.85 -7.55
N LEU A 59 -9.42 1.83 -6.91
CA LEU A 59 -9.88 0.64 -7.59
C LEU A 59 -11.37 0.75 -7.90
N LYS A 60 -11.88 -0.17 -8.71
CA LYS A 60 -13.27 -0.15 -9.19
C LYS A 60 -13.98 -1.45 -8.84
N GLY A 61 -15.31 -1.47 -9.04
CA GLY A 61 -16.12 -2.65 -8.81
C GLY A 61 -16.19 -3.01 -7.33
N GLU A 62 -15.98 -4.26 -7.03
CA GLU A 62 -16.03 -4.75 -5.66
C GLU A 62 -14.95 -4.15 -4.74
N LEU A 63 -13.92 -3.57 -5.34
CA LEU A 63 -12.81 -2.95 -4.61
C LEU A 63 -12.88 -1.43 -4.62
N SER A 64 -14.05 -0.86 -4.88
CA SER A 64 -14.21 0.59 -5.11
C SER A 64 -13.88 1.46 -3.88
N ASP A 65 -13.80 0.87 -2.70
CA ASP A 65 -13.41 1.57 -1.48
C ASP A 65 -11.90 1.44 -1.18
N LYS A 66 -11.15 0.85 -2.09
CA LYS A 66 -9.72 0.58 -1.92
C LYS A 66 -8.88 1.34 -2.94
N PHE A 67 -7.59 1.41 -2.63
CA PHE A 67 -6.57 2.00 -3.51
C PHE A 67 -5.49 0.97 -3.77
N ALA A 68 -4.67 1.25 -4.77
CA ALA A 68 -3.48 0.46 -5.03
C ALA A 68 -2.30 1.36 -5.37
N VAL A 69 -1.11 0.86 -5.07
CA VAL A 69 0.15 1.40 -5.61
C VAL A 69 0.87 0.28 -6.33
N ASP A 70 1.60 0.67 -7.38
CA ASP A 70 2.35 -0.29 -8.19
C ASP A 70 3.60 -0.77 -7.45
N ILE A 71 3.86 -2.06 -7.57
CA ILE A 71 5.12 -2.67 -7.12
C ILE A 71 5.97 -2.97 -8.36
N SER A 72 5.39 -3.68 -9.33
CA SER A 72 6.02 -3.95 -10.62
C SER A 72 4.93 -3.98 -11.68
N GLY A 73 5.26 -4.32 -12.93
CA GLY A 73 4.28 -4.32 -14.02
C GLY A 73 3.01 -5.11 -13.71
N ASN A 74 3.12 -6.20 -12.98
CA ASN A 74 2.00 -7.10 -12.68
C ASN A 74 1.62 -7.15 -11.21
N TYR A 75 2.45 -6.60 -10.33
CA TYR A 75 2.21 -6.65 -8.89
C TYR A 75 1.77 -5.30 -8.37
N ARG A 76 0.79 -5.33 -7.48
CA ARG A 76 0.29 -4.13 -6.81
C ARG A 76 0.09 -4.40 -5.32
N MET A 77 0.14 -3.34 -4.54
CA MET A 77 -0.20 -3.36 -3.12
C MET A 77 -1.57 -2.70 -2.98
N VAL A 78 -2.53 -3.45 -2.46
CA VAL A 78 -3.91 -2.97 -2.26
C VAL A 78 -4.11 -2.60 -0.81
N PHE A 79 -4.78 -1.47 -0.57
CA PHE A 79 -4.99 -0.97 0.78
C PHE A 79 -6.28 -0.18 0.91
N GLU A 80 -6.73 -0.03 2.15
CA GLU A 80 -7.85 0.84 2.53
C GLU A 80 -7.31 2.05 3.26
N GLY A 81 -8.02 3.17 3.15
CA GLY A 81 -7.66 4.41 3.83
C GLY A 81 -8.63 4.76 4.95
N TYR A 82 -8.09 5.35 6.02
CA TYR A 82 -8.86 5.78 7.17
C TYR A 82 -8.52 7.22 7.52
N ASP A 83 -9.54 7.98 7.90
CA ASP A 83 -9.36 9.37 8.31
C ASP A 83 -8.94 9.48 9.77
N LYS A 84 -8.83 10.73 10.27
CA LYS A 84 -8.41 10.99 11.66
C LYS A 84 -9.37 10.43 12.72
N ASN A 85 -10.59 10.10 12.32
CA ASN A 85 -11.60 9.50 13.20
C ASN A 85 -11.66 7.98 13.08
N ASP A 86 -10.68 7.40 12.38
CA ASP A 86 -10.59 5.97 12.13
C ASP A 86 -11.76 5.43 11.29
N GLU A 87 -12.33 6.30 10.46
CA GLU A 87 -13.39 5.91 9.55
C GLU A 87 -12.85 5.68 8.15
N LEU A 88 -13.37 4.65 7.49
CA LEU A 88 -13.01 4.33 6.11
C LEU A 88 -13.29 5.53 5.21
N SER A 89 -12.33 5.92 4.39
CA SER A 89 -12.44 7.08 3.54
C SER A 89 -11.86 6.80 2.16
N THR A 90 -12.41 7.47 1.14
CA THR A 90 -11.86 7.48 -0.20
C THR A 90 -11.34 8.86 -0.59
N LYS A 91 -11.34 9.81 0.33
CA LYS A 91 -10.83 11.16 0.12
C LYS A 91 -9.36 11.22 0.51
N ARG A 92 -8.49 11.28 -0.50
CA ARG A 92 -7.03 11.18 -0.30
C ARG A 92 -6.49 12.19 0.71
N GLU A 93 -6.97 13.41 0.68
CA GLU A 93 -6.49 14.48 1.57
C GLU A 93 -6.90 14.28 3.03
N GLN A 94 -7.83 13.36 3.29
CA GLN A 94 -8.29 13.05 4.64
C GLN A 94 -7.71 11.75 5.18
N ILE A 95 -7.10 10.92 4.32
CA ILE A 95 -6.56 9.63 4.73
C ILE A 95 -5.21 9.82 5.41
N VAL A 96 -5.15 9.46 6.68
CA VAL A 96 -3.95 9.59 7.51
C VAL A 96 -3.41 8.24 8.01
N THR A 97 -4.17 7.16 7.80
CA THR A 97 -3.76 5.81 8.14
C THR A 97 -4.20 4.88 7.02
N ILE A 98 -3.40 3.87 6.70
CA ILE A 98 -3.78 2.88 5.70
C ILE A 98 -3.64 1.47 6.26
N GLN A 99 -4.51 0.57 5.79
CA GLN A 99 -4.43 -0.85 6.08
C GLN A 99 -4.17 -1.60 4.79
N ILE A 100 -3.00 -2.24 4.72
CA ILE A 100 -2.62 -3.02 3.54
C ILE A 100 -3.36 -4.35 3.59
N THR A 101 -4.17 -4.62 2.57
CA THR A 101 -5.00 -5.81 2.53
C THR A 101 -4.36 -6.94 1.74
N SER A 102 -3.59 -6.61 0.71
CA SER A 102 -2.88 -7.63 -0.08
C SER A 102 -1.76 -7.03 -0.90
N ILE A 103 -0.82 -7.90 -1.27
CA ILE A 103 0.18 -7.63 -2.30
C ILE A 103 -0.03 -8.75 -3.31
N GLU A 104 -0.45 -8.40 -4.51
CA GLU A 104 -0.98 -9.38 -5.45
C GLU A 104 -0.55 -9.12 -6.88
N ASP A 105 -0.59 -10.20 -7.66
CA ASP A 105 -0.49 -10.18 -9.11
C ASP A 105 -1.90 -9.95 -9.64
N TYR A 106 -2.10 -8.93 -10.47
CA TYR A 106 -3.45 -8.48 -10.83
C TYR A 106 -3.76 -8.53 -12.33
N HIS A 107 -3.05 -9.29 -13.08
CA HIS A 107 -3.39 -9.35 -14.51
C HIS A 107 -4.11 -10.64 -14.92
#